data_48b4f7c13e6e7d9f642147f6756a08df
#
_entry.id   48b4f7c13e6e7d9f642147f6756a08df
#
_cell.length_a   1.000
_cell.length_b   1.000
_cell.length_c   1.000
_cell.angle_alpha   90.00
_cell.angle_beta   90.00
_cell.angle_gamma   90.00
#
_symmetry.space_group_name_H-M   'P 1'
#
loop_
_entity.id
_entity.type
_entity.pdbx_description
1 polymer ?
#
loop_
_entity_poly.entity_id
_entity_poly.type
_entity_poly.pdbx_seq_one_letter_code
_entity_poly.pdbx_strand_id
1 'polypeptide(L)'
;ISLLEAELQSGSADPYLLFQLGQSYFGLSEYANALPYFEQALSMEVNEQEEYVQTLVESYGYCLVNLEQYDKALGLEGVYSVFSRRADFVFLMGLIYMNNAMFANAIQEFQKAAAITDYAVDGVNSYLAYYNAGVIYECMGNIREAAELYEKCGKYAPAQQRLDLIRKK
;
A
#
# COMPACT_ATOMS: atom_id res chain seq x y z
N ILE A 1 3.23 -9.81 -21.16
CA ILE A 1 1.76 -9.92 -21.14
C ILE A 1 1.31 -10.96 -22.15
N SER A 2 1.53 -10.80 -23.46
CA SER A 2 1.00 -11.70 -24.51
C SER A 2 1.38 -13.18 -24.34
N LEU A 3 2.57 -13.51 -23.85
CA LEU A 3 2.99 -14.88 -23.57
C LEU A 3 2.22 -15.49 -22.38
N LEU A 4 2.05 -14.73 -21.31
CA LEU A 4 1.30 -15.16 -20.13
C LEU A 4 -0.20 -15.33 -20.44
N GLU A 5 -0.75 -14.46 -21.29
CA GLU A 5 -2.15 -14.59 -21.75
C GLU A 5 -2.34 -15.84 -22.62
N ALA A 6 -1.37 -16.17 -23.50
CA ALA A 6 -1.41 -17.40 -24.28
C ALA A 6 -1.33 -18.65 -23.39
N GLU A 7 -0.54 -18.60 -22.32
CA GLU A 7 -0.43 -19.68 -21.34
C GLU A 7 -1.74 -19.86 -20.58
N LEU A 8 -2.38 -18.78 -20.15
CA LEU A 8 -3.69 -18.81 -19.51
C LEU A 8 -4.76 -19.43 -20.44
N GLN A 9 -4.74 -19.08 -21.74
CA GLN A 9 -5.66 -19.63 -22.72
C GLN A 9 -5.43 -21.13 -22.99
N SER A 10 -4.23 -21.64 -22.74
CA SER A 10 -3.93 -23.07 -22.88
C SER A 10 -4.51 -23.96 -21.77
N GLY A 11 -5.18 -23.37 -20.79
CA GLY A 11 -5.89 -24.07 -19.71
C GLY A 11 -5.11 -24.25 -18.41
N SER A 12 -3.96 -23.61 -18.28
CA SER A 12 -3.12 -23.64 -17.06
C SER A 12 -3.38 -22.40 -16.19
N ALA A 13 -4.64 -22.18 -15.77
CA ALA A 13 -4.92 -21.12 -14.82
C ALA A 13 -4.50 -21.57 -13.42
N ASP A 14 -3.38 -21.08 -12.93
CA ASP A 14 -2.96 -21.20 -11.54
C ASP A 14 -2.82 -19.81 -10.90
N PRO A 15 -2.87 -19.70 -9.56
CA PRO A 15 -2.81 -18.41 -8.87
C PRO A 15 -1.54 -17.62 -9.17
N TYR A 16 -0.41 -18.29 -9.38
CA TYR A 16 0.87 -17.65 -9.65
C TYR A 16 0.92 -17.03 -11.05
N LEU A 17 0.38 -17.72 -12.06
CA LEU A 17 0.27 -17.17 -13.42
C LEU A 17 -0.62 -15.92 -13.45
N LEU A 18 -1.76 -15.97 -12.74
CA LEU A 18 -2.65 -14.84 -12.62
C LEU A 18 -1.98 -13.67 -11.88
N PHE A 19 -1.24 -13.95 -10.82
CA PHE A 19 -0.42 -12.97 -10.14
C PHE A 19 0.59 -12.30 -11.08
N GLN A 20 1.32 -13.05 -11.88
CA GLN A 20 2.29 -12.51 -12.85
C GLN A 20 1.64 -11.60 -13.90
N LEU A 21 0.46 -11.98 -14.41
CA LEU A 21 -0.32 -11.14 -15.32
C LEU A 21 -0.76 -9.83 -14.64
N GLY A 22 -1.33 -9.94 -13.45
CA GLY A 22 -1.70 -8.77 -12.66
C GLY A 22 -0.51 -7.84 -12.40
N GLN A 23 0.64 -8.40 -12.00
CA GLN A 23 1.88 -7.64 -11.79
C GLN A 23 2.39 -6.94 -13.06
N SER A 24 2.23 -7.58 -14.22
CA SER A 24 2.62 -6.97 -15.50
C SER A 24 1.82 -5.71 -15.80
N TYR A 25 0.49 -5.74 -15.58
CA TYR A 25 -0.36 -4.57 -15.73
C TYR A 25 -0.15 -3.54 -14.61
N PHE A 26 0.05 -4.00 -13.38
CA PHE A 26 0.34 -3.15 -12.22
C PHE A 26 1.61 -2.32 -12.44
N GLY A 27 2.69 -2.93 -12.94
CA GLY A 27 3.95 -2.25 -13.28
C GLY A 27 3.80 -1.17 -14.35
N LEU A 28 2.78 -1.27 -15.21
CA LEU A 28 2.40 -0.26 -16.19
C LEU A 28 1.44 0.80 -15.63
N SER A 29 1.09 0.72 -14.34
CA SER A 29 0.06 1.53 -13.68
C SER A 29 -1.35 1.34 -14.28
N GLU A 30 -1.57 0.25 -14.98
CA GLU A 30 -2.86 -0.15 -15.56
C GLU A 30 -3.71 -0.91 -14.51
N TYR A 31 -4.04 -0.24 -13.40
CA TYR A 31 -4.68 -0.86 -12.22
C TYR A 31 -6.02 -1.51 -12.54
N ALA A 32 -6.81 -0.92 -13.45
CA ALA A 32 -8.09 -1.49 -13.87
C ALA A 32 -7.94 -2.82 -14.61
N ASN A 33 -6.83 -2.98 -15.35
CA ASN A 33 -6.51 -4.23 -16.05
C ASN A 33 -5.85 -5.25 -15.11
N ALA A 34 -5.09 -4.80 -14.10
CA ALA A 34 -4.46 -5.66 -13.10
C ALA A 34 -5.46 -6.30 -12.14
N LEU A 35 -6.45 -5.52 -11.68
CA LEU A 35 -7.36 -5.89 -10.60
C LEU A 35 -8.08 -7.24 -10.84
N PRO A 36 -8.68 -7.53 -12.00
CA PRO A 36 -9.36 -8.80 -12.24
C PRO A 36 -8.46 -10.03 -12.08
N TYR A 37 -7.20 -9.94 -12.46
CA TYR A 37 -6.25 -11.03 -12.32
C TYR A 37 -5.91 -11.30 -10.85
N PHE A 38 -5.73 -10.25 -10.05
CA PHE A 38 -5.52 -10.39 -8.61
C PHE A 38 -6.75 -10.96 -7.91
N GLU A 39 -7.95 -10.51 -8.26
CA GLU A 39 -9.20 -11.05 -7.71
C GLU A 39 -9.37 -12.52 -8.02
N GLN A 40 -9.09 -12.92 -9.26
CA GLN A 40 -9.16 -14.31 -9.67
C GLN A 40 -8.12 -15.16 -8.93
N ALA A 41 -6.87 -14.69 -8.81
CA ALA A 41 -5.83 -15.38 -8.05
C ALA A 41 -6.24 -15.58 -6.57
N LEU A 42 -6.77 -14.54 -5.92
CA LEU A 42 -7.23 -14.57 -4.52
C LEU A 42 -8.49 -15.40 -4.32
N SER A 43 -9.28 -15.67 -5.38
CA SER A 43 -10.44 -16.56 -5.31
C SER A 43 -10.08 -18.05 -5.33
N MET A 44 -8.83 -18.37 -5.66
CA MET A 44 -8.29 -19.72 -5.67
C MET A 44 -7.65 -20.06 -4.33
N GLU A 45 -7.37 -21.35 -4.11
CA GLU A 45 -6.62 -21.78 -2.93
C GLU A 45 -5.15 -21.34 -3.07
N VAL A 46 -4.69 -20.46 -2.19
CA VAL A 46 -3.32 -19.97 -2.13
C VAL A 46 -2.69 -20.28 -0.77
N ASN A 47 -1.39 -20.55 -0.77
CA ASN A 47 -0.64 -20.74 0.46
C ASN A 47 -0.14 -19.38 0.96
N GLU A 48 -0.71 -18.88 2.06
CA GLU A 48 -0.38 -17.58 2.67
C GLU A 48 1.09 -17.47 3.14
N GLN A 49 1.81 -18.58 3.21
CA GLN A 49 3.23 -18.60 3.57
C GLN A 49 4.16 -18.31 2.38
N GLU A 50 3.64 -18.34 1.16
CA GLU A 50 4.43 -18.02 -0.02
C GLU A 50 4.61 -16.52 -0.20
N GLU A 51 5.83 -16.10 -0.52
CA GLU A 51 6.19 -14.69 -0.62
C GLU A 51 5.38 -13.95 -1.69
N TYR A 52 5.08 -14.62 -2.81
CA TYR A 52 4.28 -13.99 -3.86
C TYR A 52 2.85 -13.67 -3.40
N VAL A 53 2.28 -14.44 -2.47
CA VAL A 53 0.94 -14.20 -1.94
C VAL A 53 0.90 -12.93 -1.08
N GLN A 54 1.96 -12.65 -0.32
CA GLN A 54 2.14 -11.37 0.37
C GLN A 54 2.09 -10.21 -0.65
N THR A 55 2.88 -10.31 -1.72
CA THR A 55 2.94 -9.28 -2.76
C THR A 55 1.61 -9.18 -3.55
N LEU A 56 0.94 -10.30 -3.80
CA LEU A 56 -0.39 -10.35 -4.44
C LEU A 56 -1.41 -9.55 -3.63
N VAL A 57 -1.49 -9.77 -2.31
CA VAL A 57 -2.43 -9.06 -1.43
C VAL A 57 -2.11 -7.57 -1.36
N GLU A 58 -0.83 -7.20 -1.27
CA GLU A 58 -0.39 -5.81 -1.29
C GLU A 58 -0.75 -5.12 -2.61
N SER A 59 -0.42 -5.73 -3.76
CA SER A 59 -0.72 -5.19 -5.08
C SER A 59 -2.23 -5.07 -5.35
N TYR A 60 -3.01 -6.04 -4.91
CA TYR A 60 -4.48 -5.97 -4.92
C TYR A 60 -4.99 -4.75 -4.14
N GLY A 61 -4.51 -4.55 -2.92
CA GLY A 61 -4.87 -3.40 -2.10
C GLY A 61 -4.48 -2.07 -2.74
N TYR A 62 -3.28 -1.98 -3.33
CA TYR A 62 -2.86 -0.79 -4.07
C TYR A 62 -3.71 -0.54 -5.32
N CYS A 63 -4.15 -1.58 -6.05
CA CYS A 63 -5.11 -1.42 -7.15
C CYS A 63 -6.41 -0.78 -6.64
N LEU A 64 -6.96 -1.29 -5.54
CA LEU A 64 -8.19 -0.75 -4.96
C LEU A 64 -8.05 0.72 -4.56
N VAL A 65 -6.93 1.08 -3.91
CA VAL A 65 -6.65 2.48 -3.52
C VAL A 65 -6.53 3.39 -4.75
N ASN A 66 -5.80 2.97 -5.78
CA ASN A 66 -5.61 3.76 -7.00
C ASN A 66 -6.88 3.88 -7.86
N LEU A 67 -7.79 2.93 -7.73
CA LEU A 67 -9.11 2.96 -8.38
C LEU A 67 -10.20 3.57 -7.48
N GLU A 68 -9.82 4.18 -6.36
CA GLU A 68 -10.72 4.82 -5.39
C GLU A 68 -11.80 3.89 -4.80
N GLN A 69 -11.55 2.57 -4.81
CA GLN A 69 -12.42 1.56 -4.22
C GLN A 69 -12.12 1.38 -2.72
N TYR A 70 -12.16 2.48 -1.98
CA TYR A 70 -11.69 2.55 -0.59
C TYR A 70 -12.49 1.64 0.37
N ASP A 71 -13.80 1.58 0.22
CA ASP A 71 -14.66 0.70 1.05
C ASP A 71 -14.30 -0.78 0.85
N LYS A 72 -14.03 -1.17 -0.40
CA LYS A 72 -13.62 -2.54 -0.72
C LYS A 72 -12.24 -2.86 -0.14
N ALA A 73 -11.34 -1.88 -0.16
CA ALA A 73 -10.00 -2.02 0.39
C ALA A 73 -10.01 -2.27 1.92
N LEU A 74 -10.99 -1.74 2.66
CA LEU A 74 -11.18 -2.05 4.09
C LEU A 74 -11.34 -3.54 4.36
N GLY A 75 -11.81 -4.33 3.39
CA GLY A 75 -11.88 -5.78 3.51
C GLY A 75 -10.54 -6.46 3.82
N LEU A 76 -9.40 -5.79 3.55
CA LEU A 76 -8.07 -6.29 3.92
C LEU A 76 -7.83 -6.35 5.43
N GLU A 77 -8.67 -5.71 6.26
CA GLU A 77 -8.66 -5.91 7.72
C GLU A 77 -8.81 -7.40 8.09
N GLY A 78 -9.60 -8.14 7.31
CA GLY A 78 -9.85 -9.57 7.54
C GLY A 78 -8.61 -10.45 7.48
N VAL A 79 -7.55 -10.00 6.78
CA VAL A 79 -6.29 -10.73 6.63
C VAL A 79 -5.10 -10.03 7.31
N TYR A 80 -5.38 -9.00 8.11
CA TYR A 80 -4.36 -8.19 8.77
C TYR A 80 -3.37 -9.03 9.59
N SER A 81 -3.84 -9.96 10.39
CA SER A 81 -2.99 -10.78 11.26
C SER A 81 -1.99 -11.66 10.49
N VAL A 82 -2.31 -12.00 9.25
CA VAL A 82 -1.46 -12.82 8.37
C VAL A 82 -0.35 -11.98 7.74
N PHE A 83 -0.70 -10.81 7.19
CA PHE A 83 0.18 -10.04 6.32
C PHE A 83 0.87 -8.84 7.00
N SER A 84 0.48 -8.47 8.23
CA SER A 84 1.04 -7.31 8.97
C SER A 84 2.48 -7.49 9.48
N ARG A 85 3.14 -8.59 9.15
CA ARG A 85 4.56 -8.80 9.47
C ARG A 85 5.49 -7.88 8.69
N ARG A 86 5.07 -7.46 7.49
CA ARG A 86 5.83 -6.65 6.55
C ARG A 86 5.33 -5.20 6.57
N ALA A 87 6.26 -4.26 6.58
CA ALA A 87 5.94 -2.83 6.63
C ALA A 87 5.09 -2.38 5.44
N ASP A 88 5.27 -2.98 4.26
CA ASP A 88 4.53 -2.68 3.04
C ASP A 88 3.01 -2.84 3.23
N PHE A 89 2.57 -3.94 3.83
CA PHE A 89 1.15 -4.18 4.11
C PHE A 89 0.60 -3.22 5.18
N VAL A 90 1.36 -2.98 6.24
CA VAL A 90 0.96 -2.07 7.33
C VAL A 90 0.87 -0.64 6.80
N PHE A 91 1.82 -0.22 5.96
CA PHE A 91 1.78 1.07 5.27
C PHE A 91 0.56 1.19 4.35
N LEU A 92 0.27 0.14 3.56
CA LEU A 92 -0.93 0.07 2.72
C LEU A 92 -2.21 0.23 3.55
N MET A 93 -2.31 -0.44 4.70
CA MET A 93 -3.46 -0.26 5.61
C MET A 93 -3.56 1.17 6.12
N GLY A 94 -2.44 1.84 6.38
CA GLY A 94 -2.42 3.27 6.68
C GLY A 94 -3.04 4.12 5.57
N LEU A 95 -2.69 3.86 4.31
CA LEU A 95 -3.29 4.53 3.15
C LEU A 95 -4.79 4.26 3.02
N ILE A 96 -5.21 3.01 3.24
CA ILE A 96 -6.61 2.61 3.19
C ILE A 96 -7.42 3.36 4.25
N TYR A 97 -6.96 3.37 5.50
CA TYR A 97 -7.61 4.13 6.57
C TYR A 97 -7.64 5.63 6.31
N MET A 98 -6.55 6.20 5.80
CA MET A 98 -6.47 7.62 5.46
C MET A 98 -7.53 8.00 4.41
N ASN A 99 -7.69 7.20 3.35
CA ASN A 99 -8.66 7.45 2.29
C ASN A 99 -10.12 7.19 2.73
N ASN A 100 -10.32 6.43 3.81
CA ASN A 100 -11.62 6.24 4.47
C ASN A 100 -11.88 7.24 5.60
N ALA A 101 -11.08 8.31 5.70
CA ALA A 101 -11.14 9.32 6.76
C ALA A 101 -11.00 8.76 8.19
N MET A 102 -10.45 7.57 8.36
CA MET A 102 -10.15 6.92 9.64
C MET A 102 -8.75 7.36 10.13
N PHE A 103 -8.58 8.67 10.38
CA PHE A 103 -7.27 9.29 10.56
C PHE A 103 -6.48 8.76 11.74
N ALA A 104 -7.14 8.45 12.86
CA ALA A 104 -6.47 7.89 14.04
C ALA A 104 -5.87 6.50 13.73
N ASN A 105 -6.61 5.65 13.02
CA ASN A 105 -6.14 4.34 12.58
C ASN A 105 -4.98 4.49 11.58
N ALA A 106 -5.10 5.40 10.62
CA ALA A 106 -4.06 5.65 9.62
C ALA A 106 -2.74 6.07 10.29
N ILE A 107 -2.77 7.00 11.23
CA ILE A 107 -1.58 7.44 11.98
C ILE A 107 -0.95 6.26 12.73
N GLN A 108 -1.74 5.42 13.39
CA GLN A 108 -1.24 4.23 14.08
C GLN A 108 -0.53 3.27 13.13
N GLU A 109 -1.11 3.01 11.96
CA GLU A 109 -0.51 2.10 10.98
C GLU A 109 0.79 2.67 10.40
N PHE A 110 0.86 3.96 10.09
CA PHE A 110 2.12 4.58 9.65
C PHE A 110 3.20 4.53 10.75
N GLN A 111 2.84 4.71 12.01
CA GLN A 111 3.77 4.55 13.13
C GLN A 111 4.25 3.11 13.30
N LYS A 112 3.35 2.12 13.14
CA LYS A 112 3.71 0.70 13.16
C LYS A 112 4.62 0.34 11.99
N ALA A 113 4.30 0.78 10.77
CA ALA A 113 5.12 0.55 9.59
C ALA A 113 6.55 1.06 9.80
N ALA A 114 6.70 2.27 10.38
CA ALA A 114 8.00 2.85 10.67
C ALA A 114 8.84 2.05 11.70
N ALA A 115 8.22 1.18 12.49
CA ALA A 115 8.89 0.34 13.48
C ALA A 115 9.25 -1.06 12.94
N ILE A 116 8.74 -1.45 11.76
CA ILE A 116 8.99 -2.76 11.14
C ILE A 116 10.24 -2.68 10.28
N THR A 117 11.15 -3.64 10.45
CA THR A 117 12.41 -3.71 9.70
C THR A 117 12.31 -4.54 8.40
N ASP A 118 11.29 -5.40 8.28
CA ASP A 118 11.02 -6.19 7.08
C ASP A 118 10.16 -5.37 6.10
N TYR A 119 10.74 -5.05 4.94
CA TYR A 119 10.08 -4.28 3.89
C TYR A 119 10.67 -4.61 2.51
N ALA A 120 9.87 -4.42 1.47
CA ALA A 120 10.31 -4.55 0.08
C ALA A 120 10.42 -3.19 -0.63
N VAL A 121 9.51 -2.26 -0.34
CA VAL A 121 9.47 -0.94 -0.97
C VAL A 121 10.18 0.08 -0.09
N ASP A 122 11.18 0.77 -0.65
CA ASP A 122 11.91 1.80 0.07
C ASP A 122 10.99 2.92 0.55
N GLY A 123 11.18 3.32 1.80
CA GLY A 123 10.48 4.44 2.42
C GLY A 123 9.21 4.09 3.16
N VAL A 124 8.57 2.92 2.92
CA VAL A 124 7.31 2.54 3.60
C VAL A 124 7.46 2.42 5.11
N ASN A 125 8.66 2.08 5.58
CA ASN A 125 9.01 2.02 7.00
C ASN A 125 9.83 3.23 7.50
N SER A 126 9.81 4.33 6.79
CA SER A 126 10.58 5.53 7.12
C SER A 126 9.92 6.79 6.57
N TYR A 127 10.55 7.48 5.61
CA TYR A 127 10.10 8.80 5.17
C TYR A 127 8.68 8.84 4.57
N LEU A 128 8.21 7.79 3.89
CA LEU A 128 6.84 7.76 3.38
C LEU A 128 5.82 7.63 4.51
N ALA A 129 6.09 6.78 5.51
CA ALA A 129 5.23 6.63 6.68
C ALA A 129 5.15 7.94 7.48
N TYR A 130 6.29 8.58 7.77
CA TYR A 130 6.33 9.86 8.46
C TYR A 130 5.63 10.97 7.67
N TYR A 131 5.84 11.03 6.35
CA TYR A 131 5.21 12.02 5.49
C TYR A 131 3.69 11.92 5.53
N ASN A 132 3.13 10.71 5.33
CA ASN A 132 1.68 10.52 5.32
C ASN A 132 1.05 10.82 6.69
N ALA A 133 1.67 10.39 7.78
CA ALA A 133 1.21 10.76 9.12
C ALA A 133 1.29 12.29 9.34
N GLY A 134 2.35 12.94 8.86
CA GLY A 134 2.50 14.40 8.91
C GLY A 134 1.40 15.13 8.15
N VAL A 135 1.04 14.65 6.95
CA VAL A 135 -0.08 15.20 6.16
C VAL A 135 -1.39 15.12 6.93
N ILE A 136 -1.68 14.01 7.59
CA ILE A 136 -2.90 13.87 8.41
C ILE A 136 -2.89 14.88 9.54
N TYR A 137 -1.80 14.99 10.31
CA TYR A 137 -1.70 15.95 11.40
C TYR A 137 -1.85 17.40 10.92
N GLU A 138 -1.26 17.74 9.78
CA GLU A 138 -1.41 19.07 9.18
C GLU A 138 -2.86 19.35 8.79
N CYS A 139 -3.56 18.39 8.17
CA CYS A 139 -4.98 18.53 7.84
C CYS A 139 -5.87 18.68 9.06
N MET A 140 -5.48 18.07 10.20
CA MET A 140 -6.17 18.22 11.49
C MET A 140 -5.83 19.54 12.21
N GLY A 141 -4.94 20.36 11.67
CA GLY A 141 -4.47 21.59 12.30
C GLY A 141 -3.37 21.41 13.35
N ASN A 142 -2.88 20.21 13.56
CA ASN A 142 -1.81 19.86 14.49
C ASN A 142 -0.44 20.13 13.85
N ILE A 143 -0.16 21.42 13.66
CA ILE A 143 0.99 21.89 12.85
C ILE A 143 2.34 21.50 13.46
N ARG A 144 2.42 21.47 14.78
CA ARG A 144 3.67 21.10 15.48
C ARG A 144 4.03 19.64 15.23
N GLU A 145 3.09 18.73 15.43
CA GLU A 145 3.23 17.30 15.21
C GLU A 145 3.55 17.00 13.74
N ALA A 146 2.87 17.70 12.81
CA ALA A 146 3.16 17.60 11.39
C ALA A 146 4.60 18.00 11.08
N ALA A 147 5.09 19.13 11.61
CA ALA A 147 6.45 19.59 11.38
C ALA A 147 7.50 18.59 11.92
N GLU A 148 7.30 18.05 13.14
CA GLU A 148 8.17 17.03 13.73
C GLU A 148 8.27 15.77 12.85
N LEU A 149 7.17 15.34 12.23
CA LEU A 149 7.15 14.19 11.31
C LEU A 149 7.81 14.51 9.96
N TYR A 150 7.57 15.69 9.41
CA TYR A 150 8.25 16.10 8.18
C TYR A 150 9.76 16.22 8.36
N GLU A 151 10.24 16.66 9.53
CA GLU A 151 11.68 16.67 9.85
C GLU A 151 12.27 15.26 9.85
N LYS A 152 11.54 14.24 10.33
CA LYS A 152 11.97 12.83 10.29
C LYS A 152 12.09 12.27 8.87
N CYS A 153 11.47 12.90 7.87
CA CYS A 153 11.59 12.49 6.48
C CYS A 153 12.94 12.82 5.83
N GLY A 154 13.82 13.54 6.54
CA GLY A 154 15.15 13.88 6.07
C GLY A 154 15.14 14.67 4.76
N LYS A 155 15.78 14.16 3.71
CA LYS A 155 15.89 14.83 2.40
C LYS A 155 14.70 14.61 1.47
N TYR A 156 13.61 14.02 1.94
CA TYR A 156 12.43 13.77 1.11
C TYR A 156 11.78 15.09 0.68
N ALA A 157 11.88 15.42 -0.60
CA ALA A 157 11.51 16.74 -1.13
C ALA A 157 10.07 17.17 -0.82
N PRO A 158 9.03 16.32 -0.90
CA PRO A 158 7.67 16.72 -0.52
C PRO A 158 7.57 17.18 0.95
N ALA A 159 8.26 16.51 1.87
CA ALA A 159 8.25 16.90 3.28
C ALA A 159 8.97 18.23 3.50
N GLN A 160 10.10 18.48 2.83
CA GLN A 160 10.83 19.74 2.90
C GLN A 160 9.96 20.92 2.41
N GLN A 161 9.24 20.73 1.31
CA GLN A 161 8.32 21.75 0.80
C GLN A 161 7.22 22.09 1.81
N ARG A 162 6.66 21.08 2.50
CA ARG A 162 5.64 21.30 3.54
C ARG A 162 6.21 22.04 4.75
N LEU A 163 7.41 21.67 5.20
CA LEU A 163 8.12 22.38 6.29
C LEU A 163 8.35 23.86 5.96
N ASP A 164 8.78 24.17 4.74
CA ASP A 164 9.00 25.54 4.31
C ASP A 164 7.70 26.38 4.33
N LEU A 165 6.58 25.76 3.97
CA LEU A 165 5.26 26.40 4.03
C LEU A 165 4.79 26.64 5.47
N ILE A 166 5.02 25.68 6.38
CA ILE A 166 4.67 25.80 7.79
C ILE A 166 5.49 26.92 8.47
N ARG A 167 6.79 27.02 8.16
CA ARG A 167 7.70 28.01 8.76
C ARG A 167 7.49 29.46 8.28
N LYS A 168 6.76 29.64 7.18
CA LYS A 168 6.43 30.97 6.62
C LYS A 168 5.13 31.56 7.15
N LYS A 169 4.33 30.78 7.88
CA LYS A 169 3.09 31.23 8.54
C LYS A 169 3.36 31.69 9.95
#